data_e8f84f478d9635056db91878a5b8d0a4
#
_entry.id   e8f84f478d9635056db91878a5b8d0a4
#
_cell.length_a   1.000
_cell.length_b   1.000
_cell.length_c   1.000
_cell.angle_alpha   90.00
_cell.angle_beta   90.00
_cell.angle_gamma   90.00
#
_symmetry.space_group_name_H-M   'P 1'
#
loop_
_entity.id
_entity.type
_entity.pdbx_description
1 polymer ?
#
loop_
_entity_poly.entity_id
_entity_poly.type
_entity_poly.pdbx_seq_one_letter_code
_entity_poly.pdbx_strand_id
1 'polypeptide(L)'
;MAVFGYIFLAREKEQLMPAGVQESGLLEYAQSAGLTVDKFITEENVALRSSFQQRREGGGLFRAVQSGDTVIVMRAEWILGSVRDASSLLSVWKKNGVSLFCVNLETNITLAEKRKLLIYEGGSGLVQKLLAALLLCEGSEHDDTIKATEQIQKRKGKYRGGPVPFGWEVNKKCFLVQNPEQQRIIRAIITMREDHWSYRDISEKLKEDFNLQLSHERIRRIFSSSQEKEETEE
;
A
#
# COMPACT_ATOMS: atom_id res chain seq x y z
N MET A 1 30.66 4.43 9.70
CA MET A 1 29.64 5.44 9.41
C MET A 1 30.21 6.34 8.35
N ALA A 2 29.83 6.11 7.10
CA ALA A 2 30.29 6.87 5.95
C ALA A 2 29.21 7.83 5.47
N VAL A 3 29.61 8.98 4.92
CA VAL A 3 28.72 10.00 4.37
C VAL A 3 28.93 10.11 2.86
N PHE A 4 27.92 9.80 2.10
CA PHE A 4 27.94 9.82 0.65
C PHE A 4 27.16 11.02 0.10
N GLY A 5 27.80 11.84 -0.74
CA GLY A 5 27.14 12.87 -1.53
C GLY A 5 26.69 12.29 -2.86
N TYR A 6 25.40 12.30 -3.18
CA TYR A 6 24.88 11.81 -4.45
C TYR A 6 24.60 12.97 -5.40
N ILE A 7 25.35 13.00 -6.51
CA ILE A 7 25.26 14.00 -7.58
C ILE A 7 24.48 13.37 -8.75
N PHE A 8 23.46 14.07 -9.23
CA PHE A 8 22.62 13.58 -10.32
C PHE A 8 22.69 14.51 -11.52
N LEU A 9 23.20 13.98 -12.64
CA LEU A 9 23.26 14.64 -13.93
C LEU A 9 22.28 13.99 -14.89
N ALA A 10 21.14 14.67 -15.09
CA ALA A 10 20.12 14.22 -16.03
C ALA A 10 20.62 14.26 -17.48
N ARG A 11 19.89 13.57 -18.39
CA ARG A 11 20.15 13.68 -19.83
C ARG A 11 20.05 15.13 -20.29
N GLU A 12 20.80 15.48 -21.34
CA GLU A 12 21.02 16.86 -21.84
C GLU A 12 19.78 17.76 -21.94
N LYS A 13 18.63 17.21 -22.22
CA LYS A 13 17.37 17.97 -22.31
C LYS A 13 16.72 18.29 -20.96
N GLU A 14 17.21 17.73 -19.89
CA GLU A 14 16.67 17.84 -18.53
C GLU A 14 17.69 18.51 -17.59
N GLN A 15 18.57 19.38 -18.09
CA GLN A 15 19.62 20.04 -17.28
C GLN A 15 19.02 20.75 -16.07
N LEU A 16 19.21 20.16 -14.91
CA LEU A 16 18.62 20.65 -13.68
C LEU A 16 19.60 21.50 -12.86
N MET A 17 20.84 21.06 -12.74
CA MET A 17 21.88 21.73 -11.96
C MET A 17 23.26 21.17 -12.30
N PRO A 18 24.27 22.01 -12.55
CA PRO A 18 25.64 21.56 -12.81
C PRO A 18 26.25 20.78 -11.64
N ALA A 19 27.15 19.85 -11.92
CA ALA A 19 27.80 19.01 -10.90
C ALA A 19 28.47 19.84 -9.78
N GLY A 20 29.25 20.85 -10.16
CA GLY A 20 29.97 21.69 -9.18
C GLY A 20 29.03 22.46 -8.25
N VAL A 21 27.85 22.88 -8.72
CA VAL A 21 26.83 23.52 -7.88
C VAL A 21 26.22 22.53 -6.90
N GLN A 22 25.98 21.30 -7.36
CA GLN A 22 25.47 20.23 -6.49
C GLN A 22 26.51 19.88 -5.41
N GLU A 23 27.77 19.71 -5.81
CA GLU A 23 28.87 19.38 -4.90
C GLU A 23 29.03 20.44 -3.81
N SER A 24 29.10 21.72 -4.21
CA SER A 24 29.19 22.83 -3.26
C SER A 24 28.01 22.89 -2.28
N GLY A 25 26.78 22.70 -2.78
CA GLY A 25 25.58 22.69 -1.92
C GLY A 25 25.53 21.49 -0.98
N LEU A 26 26.02 20.33 -1.41
CA LEU A 26 26.12 19.13 -0.56
C LEU A 26 27.15 19.32 0.56
N LEU A 27 28.31 19.94 0.25
CA LEU A 27 29.33 20.24 1.24
C LEU A 27 28.84 21.30 2.28
N GLU A 28 28.21 22.35 1.82
CA GLU A 28 27.65 23.39 2.68
C GLU A 28 26.61 22.81 3.64
N TYR A 29 25.68 21.98 3.10
CA TYR A 29 24.69 21.33 3.93
C TYR A 29 25.31 20.33 4.92
N ALA A 30 26.25 19.51 4.47
CA ALA A 30 26.95 18.57 5.33
C ALA A 30 27.64 19.29 6.49
N GLN A 31 28.34 20.40 6.20
CA GLN A 31 29.01 21.22 7.22
C GLN A 31 28.00 21.80 8.24
N SER A 32 26.86 22.30 7.78
CA SER A 32 25.79 22.80 8.66
C SER A 32 25.18 21.72 9.54
N ALA A 33 25.13 20.51 9.05
CA ALA A 33 24.64 19.32 9.77
C ALA A 33 25.73 18.65 10.65
N GLY A 34 26.94 19.19 10.70
CA GLY A 34 28.06 18.58 11.44
C GLY A 34 28.58 17.28 10.84
N LEU A 35 28.37 17.07 9.53
CA LEU A 35 28.80 15.92 8.79
C LEU A 35 29.99 16.25 7.86
N THR A 36 30.79 15.26 7.55
CA THR A 36 31.86 15.36 6.55
C THR A 36 31.58 14.37 5.43
N VAL A 37 31.51 14.85 4.19
CA VAL A 37 31.30 13.97 3.04
C VAL A 37 32.58 13.18 2.74
N ASP A 38 32.49 11.84 2.83
CA ASP A 38 33.63 10.95 2.58
C ASP A 38 33.81 10.66 1.07
N LYS A 39 32.71 10.59 0.34
CA LYS A 39 32.73 10.22 -1.08
C LYS A 39 31.55 10.81 -1.84
N PHE A 40 31.83 11.31 -3.04
CA PHE A 40 30.81 11.68 -4.02
C PHE A 40 30.53 10.53 -4.99
N ILE A 41 29.26 10.29 -5.28
CA ILE A 41 28.78 9.34 -6.28
C ILE A 41 28.04 10.13 -7.35
N THR A 42 28.56 10.12 -8.56
CA THR A 42 27.98 10.89 -9.66
C THR A 42 27.28 9.97 -10.64
N GLU A 43 25.98 10.16 -10.79
CA GLU A 43 25.17 9.47 -11.78
C GLU A 43 25.03 10.35 -13.03
N GLU A 44 25.40 9.86 -14.18
CA GLU A 44 25.41 10.61 -15.44
C GLU A 44 24.45 10.06 -16.47
N ASN A 45 23.88 10.97 -17.29
CA ASN A 45 23.09 10.63 -18.48
C ASN A 45 21.87 9.71 -18.20
N VAL A 46 21.21 9.88 -17.08
CA VAL A 46 20.09 9.07 -16.65
C VAL A 46 18.78 9.91 -16.68
N ALA A 47 17.69 9.27 -17.10
CA ALA A 47 16.38 9.92 -17.06
C ALA A 47 15.92 10.13 -15.60
N LEU A 48 15.33 11.29 -15.31
CA LEU A 48 14.87 11.65 -13.97
C LEU A 48 13.93 10.61 -13.34
N ARG A 49 13.08 9.99 -14.15
CA ARG A 49 12.08 9.00 -13.68
C ARG A 49 12.60 7.56 -13.57
N SER A 50 13.88 7.33 -13.90
CA SER A 50 14.45 5.99 -13.70
C SER A 50 14.56 5.66 -12.21
N SER A 51 14.23 4.43 -11.85
CA SER A 51 14.34 3.97 -10.45
C SER A 51 15.79 4.06 -9.97
N PHE A 52 16.02 4.65 -8.80
CA PHE A 52 17.34 4.79 -8.20
C PHE A 52 18.07 3.45 -8.08
N GLN A 53 17.35 2.41 -7.69
CA GLN A 53 17.91 1.07 -7.51
C GLN A 53 18.37 0.42 -8.83
N GLN A 54 17.81 0.85 -9.97
CA GLN A 54 18.15 0.32 -11.30
C GLN A 54 19.24 1.14 -12.00
N ARG A 55 19.60 2.32 -11.47
CA ARG A 55 20.70 3.13 -12.00
C ARG A 55 22.02 2.44 -11.74
N ARG A 56 23.02 2.77 -12.55
CA ARG A 56 24.36 2.18 -12.43
C ARG A 56 24.99 2.54 -11.09
N GLU A 57 25.15 3.81 -10.84
CA GLU A 57 25.81 4.32 -9.64
C GLU A 57 24.85 4.33 -8.44
N GLY A 58 23.60 4.75 -8.63
CA GLY A 58 22.56 4.73 -7.60
C GLY A 58 22.27 3.32 -7.08
N GLY A 59 22.15 2.33 -7.99
CA GLY A 59 21.99 0.92 -7.61
C GLY A 59 23.23 0.34 -6.95
N GLY A 60 24.44 0.80 -7.37
CA GLY A 60 25.70 0.49 -6.69
C GLY A 60 25.70 1.00 -5.26
N LEU A 61 25.38 2.29 -5.07
CA LEU A 61 25.30 2.92 -3.76
C LEU A 61 24.25 2.23 -2.87
N PHE A 62 23.05 1.93 -3.42
CA PHE A 62 21.98 1.26 -2.68
C PHE A 62 22.42 -0.07 -2.05
N ARG A 63 23.26 -0.82 -2.75
CA ARG A 63 23.79 -2.12 -2.27
C ARG A 63 25.01 -1.98 -1.36
N ALA A 64 25.77 -0.89 -1.50
CA ALA A 64 27.04 -0.68 -0.79
C ALA A 64 26.86 -0.08 0.60
N VAL A 65 25.80 0.72 0.82
CA VAL A 65 25.55 1.40 2.11
C VAL A 65 25.30 0.40 3.23
N GLN A 66 25.88 0.68 4.38
CA GLN A 66 25.80 -0.13 5.58
C GLN A 66 25.04 0.60 6.71
N SER A 67 24.77 -0.11 7.78
CA SER A 67 24.10 0.47 8.96
C SER A 67 24.89 1.64 9.53
N GLY A 68 24.19 2.73 9.73
CA GLY A 68 24.76 3.99 10.23
C GLY A 68 25.28 4.92 9.15
N ASP A 69 25.31 4.50 7.88
CA ASP A 69 25.74 5.37 6.79
C ASP A 69 24.70 6.44 6.45
N THR A 70 25.17 7.52 5.88
CA THR A 70 24.35 8.67 5.49
C THR A 70 24.51 8.96 4.00
N VAL A 71 23.40 9.18 3.32
CA VAL A 71 23.37 9.65 1.94
C VAL A 71 22.76 11.05 1.92
N ILE A 72 23.42 11.99 1.24
CA ILE A 72 22.96 13.37 1.07
C ILE A 72 22.73 13.64 -0.41
N VAL A 73 21.59 14.24 -0.74
CA VAL A 73 21.21 14.61 -2.12
C VAL A 73 20.63 16.03 -2.15
N MET A 74 20.89 16.77 -3.21
CA MET A 74 20.36 18.12 -3.37
C MET A 74 18.84 18.15 -3.43
N ARG A 75 18.22 17.20 -4.15
CA ARG A 75 16.76 17.14 -4.34
C ARG A 75 16.23 15.73 -4.13
N ALA A 76 15.19 15.60 -3.33
CA ALA A 76 14.53 14.32 -3.03
C ALA A 76 14.03 13.61 -4.29
N GLU A 77 13.51 14.35 -5.27
CA GLU A 77 12.99 13.79 -6.53
C GLU A 77 14.05 13.08 -7.37
N TRP A 78 15.32 13.33 -7.14
CA TRP A 78 16.41 12.67 -7.88
C TRP A 78 16.68 11.24 -7.40
N ILE A 79 16.26 10.93 -6.18
CA ILE A 79 16.36 9.57 -5.61
C ILE A 79 14.99 8.87 -5.61
N LEU A 80 13.93 9.61 -5.27
CA LEU A 80 12.62 9.01 -4.99
C LEU A 80 11.77 8.71 -6.23
N GLY A 81 12.19 8.98 -7.42
CA GLY A 81 11.56 8.62 -8.71
C GLY A 81 10.03 8.45 -8.72
N SER A 82 9.53 7.31 -8.29
CA SER A 82 8.10 6.99 -8.13
C SER A 82 7.75 6.67 -6.68
N VAL A 83 6.45 6.69 -6.34
CA VAL A 83 5.96 6.34 -4.99
C VAL A 83 6.39 4.91 -4.61
N ARG A 84 6.27 3.97 -5.54
CA ARG A 84 6.64 2.56 -5.30
C ARG A 84 8.14 2.40 -5.04
N ASP A 85 8.97 3.03 -5.86
CA ASP A 85 10.43 2.97 -5.70
C ASP A 85 10.87 3.65 -4.41
N ALA A 86 10.28 4.79 -4.10
CA ALA A 86 10.54 5.54 -2.89
C ALA A 86 10.15 4.76 -1.62
N SER A 87 8.98 4.11 -1.60
CA SER A 87 8.54 3.27 -0.50
C SER A 87 9.51 2.11 -0.26
N SER A 88 9.86 1.40 -1.33
CA SER A 88 10.83 0.30 -1.26
C SER A 88 12.20 0.75 -0.74
N LEU A 89 12.73 1.84 -1.28
CA LEU A 89 14.03 2.38 -0.90
C LEU A 89 14.06 2.82 0.57
N LEU A 90 13.08 3.63 0.97
CA LEU A 90 13.02 4.18 2.34
C LEU A 90 12.77 3.10 3.38
N SER A 91 11.95 2.09 3.07
CA SER A 91 11.72 0.95 3.96
C SER A 91 12.99 0.14 4.19
N VAL A 92 13.75 -0.17 3.12
CA VAL A 92 15.01 -0.91 3.22
C VAL A 92 16.06 -0.09 3.98
N TRP A 93 16.23 1.19 3.64
CA TRP A 93 17.22 2.04 4.30
C TRP A 93 16.88 2.30 5.78
N LYS A 94 15.60 2.50 6.11
CA LYS A 94 15.16 2.60 7.50
C LYS A 94 15.48 1.32 8.28
N LYS A 95 15.16 0.14 7.71
CA LYS A 95 15.45 -1.15 8.33
C LYS A 95 16.94 -1.38 8.56
N ASN A 96 17.75 -0.91 7.61
CA ASN A 96 19.20 -1.04 7.67
C ASN A 96 19.87 0.08 8.46
N GLY A 97 19.14 1.04 9.02
CA GLY A 97 19.71 2.16 9.77
C GLY A 97 20.47 3.18 8.92
N VAL A 98 20.16 3.27 7.62
CA VAL A 98 20.76 4.25 6.70
C VAL A 98 19.92 5.53 6.70
N SER A 99 20.57 6.69 6.77
CA SER A 99 19.94 8.00 6.74
C SER A 99 19.97 8.63 5.34
N LEU A 100 18.85 9.20 4.89
CA LEU A 100 18.79 9.97 3.64
C LEU A 100 18.41 11.41 3.93
N PHE A 101 19.34 12.31 3.72
CA PHE A 101 19.14 13.74 3.82
C PHE A 101 18.91 14.38 2.46
N CYS A 102 17.92 15.24 2.36
CA CYS A 102 17.61 15.99 1.17
C CYS A 102 17.77 17.49 1.48
N VAL A 103 18.68 18.13 0.76
CA VAL A 103 19.00 19.55 0.99
C VAL A 103 17.78 20.45 0.76
N ASN A 104 17.01 20.19 -0.32
CA ASN A 104 15.79 20.96 -0.61
C ASN A 104 14.66 20.79 0.41
N LEU A 105 14.76 19.84 1.31
CA LEU A 105 13.80 19.59 2.38
C LEU A 105 14.39 19.83 3.78
N GLU A 106 15.67 20.13 3.84
CA GLU A 106 16.44 20.38 5.07
C GLU A 106 16.26 19.29 6.16
N THR A 107 16.01 18.06 5.75
CA THR A 107 15.67 16.99 6.69
C THR A 107 16.09 15.60 6.25
N ASN A 108 16.14 14.68 7.23
CA ASN A 108 16.28 13.25 7.01
C ASN A 108 14.90 12.64 6.68
N ILE A 109 14.70 12.27 5.41
CA ILE A 109 13.43 11.70 4.94
C ILE A 109 13.29 10.20 5.15
N THR A 110 14.32 9.51 5.67
CA THR A 110 14.17 8.11 6.10
C THR A 110 13.22 8.00 7.28
N LEU A 111 13.12 9.04 8.12
CA LEU A 111 12.26 9.07 9.28
C LEU A 111 10.82 9.49 8.91
N ALA A 112 9.85 8.61 9.15
CA ALA A 112 8.43 8.87 8.84
C ALA A 112 7.88 10.13 9.52
N GLU A 113 8.29 10.39 10.76
CA GLU A 113 7.88 11.56 11.55
C GLU A 113 8.32 12.88 10.90
N LYS A 114 9.54 12.91 10.37
CA LYS A 114 10.06 14.09 9.67
C LYS A 114 9.30 14.32 8.36
N ARG A 115 8.94 13.27 7.63
CA ARG A 115 8.11 13.38 6.42
C ARG A 115 6.71 13.94 6.71
N LYS A 116 6.11 13.56 7.84
CA LYS A 116 4.79 14.09 8.25
C LYS A 116 4.83 15.61 8.45
N LEU A 117 5.87 16.14 9.09
CA LEU A 117 6.03 17.57 9.29
C LEU A 117 6.08 18.32 7.95
N LEU A 118 6.83 17.83 6.98
CA LEU A 118 6.94 18.44 5.64
C LEU A 118 5.60 18.58 4.91
N ILE A 119 4.67 17.68 5.16
CA ILE A 119 3.34 17.70 4.52
C ILE A 119 2.45 18.77 5.15
N TYR A 120 2.55 18.97 6.44
CA TYR A 120 1.77 19.98 7.18
C TYR A 120 2.22 21.41 6.89
N GLU A 121 3.48 21.64 6.53
CA GLU A 121 4.04 22.96 6.25
C GLU A 121 3.68 23.57 4.89
N GLY A 122 2.88 22.89 4.10
CA GLY A 122 2.06 23.54 3.06
C GLY A 122 2.70 23.85 1.72
N GLY A 123 3.50 22.98 1.13
CA GLY A 123 3.93 23.15 -0.27
C GLY A 123 3.12 22.27 -1.24
N SER A 124 2.82 22.79 -2.41
CA SER A 124 2.06 22.11 -3.48
C SER A 124 2.90 21.33 -4.50
N GLY A 125 4.17 21.12 -4.21
CA GLY A 125 5.14 20.54 -5.14
C GLY A 125 5.01 19.03 -5.37
N LEU A 126 5.68 18.52 -6.41
CA LEU A 126 5.74 17.11 -6.76
C LEU A 126 6.24 16.25 -5.58
N VAL A 127 7.25 16.74 -4.86
CA VAL A 127 7.84 16.04 -3.70
C VAL A 127 6.81 15.84 -2.59
N GLN A 128 5.98 16.85 -2.31
CA GLN A 128 4.96 16.72 -1.27
C GLN A 128 3.85 15.77 -1.64
N LYS A 129 3.42 15.75 -2.90
CA LYS A 129 2.47 14.74 -3.40
C LYS A 129 3.04 13.34 -3.27
N LEU A 130 4.33 13.17 -3.54
CA LEU A 130 5.04 11.91 -3.39
C LEU A 130 5.15 11.51 -1.91
N LEU A 131 5.51 12.43 -1.02
CA LEU A 131 5.59 12.17 0.42
C LEU A 131 4.21 11.87 1.03
N ALA A 132 3.16 12.57 0.60
CA ALA A 132 1.79 12.30 1.01
C ALA A 132 1.34 10.90 0.55
N ALA A 133 1.62 10.53 -0.70
CA ALA A 133 1.34 9.19 -1.21
C ALA A 133 2.13 8.10 -0.46
N LEU A 134 3.38 8.36 -0.07
CA LEU A 134 4.17 7.44 0.75
C LEU A 134 3.55 7.20 2.13
N LEU A 135 3.04 8.24 2.79
CA LEU A 135 2.35 8.10 4.08
C LEU A 135 1.07 7.28 3.96
N LEU A 136 0.33 7.43 2.85
CA LEU A 136 -0.84 6.59 2.57
C LEU A 136 -0.44 5.11 2.37
N CYS A 137 0.67 4.85 1.68
CA CYS A 137 1.18 3.49 1.51
C CYS A 137 1.67 2.89 2.84
N GLU A 138 2.36 3.66 3.68
CA GLU A 138 2.79 3.22 5.01
C GLU A 138 1.60 2.98 5.96
N GLY A 139 0.52 3.76 5.80
CA GLY A 139 -0.76 3.52 6.49
C GLY A 139 -1.44 2.23 6.02
N SER A 140 -1.34 1.88 4.75
CA SER A 140 -1.94 0.66 4.21
C SER A 140 -1.23 -0.63 4.65
N GLU A 141 0.07 -0.60 4.96
CA GLU A 141 0.75 -1.75 5.58
C GLU A 141 0.16 -2.07 6.97
N HIS A 142 -0.29 -1.04 7.69
CA HIS A 142 -1.02 -1.20 8.95
C HIS A 142 -2.42 -1.76 8.70
N ASP A 143 -3.10 -1.32 7.64
CA ASP A 143 -4.40 -1.85 7.20
C ASP A 143 -4.30 -3.29 6.70
N ASP A 144 -3.21 -3.68 6.04
CA ASP A 144 -2.99 -5.06 5.58
C ASP A 144 -2.72 -5.99 6.78
N THR A 145 -2.06 -5.51 7.82
CA THR A 145 -1.92 -6.26 9.09
C THR A 145 -3.27 -6.39 9.81
N ILE A 146 -4.11 -5.35 9.77
CA ILE A 146 -5.49 -5.38 10.28
C ILE A 146 -6.33 -6.34 9.45
N LYS A 147 -6.27 -6.27 8.12
CA LYS A 147 -6.98 -7.18 7.20
C LYS A 147 -6.53 -8.64 7.36
N ALA A 148 -5.23 -8.90 7.53
CA ALA A 148 -4.72 -10.24 7.82
C ALA A 148 -5.23 -10.76 9.17
N THR A 149 -5.27 -9.91 10.19
CA THR A 149 -5.85 -10.24 11.50
C THR A 149 -7.37 -10.44 11.41
N GLU A 150 -8.05 -9.66 10.57
CA GLU A 150 -9.47 -9.83 10.25
C GLU A 150 -9.76 -11.14 9.52
N GLN A 151 -8.91 -11.52 8.56
CA GLN A 151 -9.04 -12.81 7.86
C GLN A 151 -8.84 -13.99 8.80
N ILE A 152 -7.86 -13.92 9.71
CA ILE A 152 -7.65 -14.96 10.73
C ILE A 152 -8.85 -15.05 11.68
N GLN A 153 -9.47 -13.91 12.01
CA GLN A 153 -10.66 -13.89 12.87
C GLN A 153 -11.95 -14.27 12.13
N LYS A 154 -12.05 -13.99 10.81
CA LYS A 154 -13.11 -14.53 9.94
C LYS A 154 -13.04 -16.05 9.86
N ARG A 155 -11.84 -16.62 9.74
CA ARG A 155 -11.62 -18.07 9.80
C ARG A 155 -12.06 -18.68 11.15
N LYS A 156 -12.08 -17.90 12.23
CA LYS A 156 -12.62 -18.30 13.53
C LYS A 156 -14.12 -18.07 13.68
N GLY A 157 -14.83 -17.65 12.62
CA GLY A 157 -16.29 -17.50 12.58
C GLY A 157 -16.86 -16.35 13.42
N LYS A 158 -16.05 -15.44 13.92
CA LYS A 158 -16.51 -14.31 14.73
C LYS A 158 -17.02 -13.18 13.83
N TYR A 159 -18.31 -12.84 13.98
CA TYR A 159 -18.96 -11.77 13.23
C TYR A 159 -18.63 -10.39 13.83
N ARG A 160 -18.22 -9.43 12.98
CA ARG A 160 -17.78 -8.08 13.39
C ARG A 160 -18.70 -6.94 12.97
N GLY A 161 -19.87 -7.24 12.41
CA GLY A 161 -20.79 -6.24 11.92
C GLY A 161 -20.93 -6.26 10.39
N GLY A 162 -21.85 -5.45 9.88
CA GLY A 162 -22.27 -5.44 8.48
C GLY A 162 -23.60 -6.13 8.27
N PRO A 163 -24.08 -6.35 7.03
CA PRO A 163 -25.29 -7.14 6.78
C PRO A 163 -24.99 -8.63 6.98
N VAL A 164 -25.80 -9.29 7.83
CA VAL A 164 -25.72 -10.74 8.04
C VAL A 164 -26.11 -11.46 6.73
N PRO A 165 -25.30 -12.41 6.24
CA PRO A 165 -25.65 -13.18 5.05
C PRO A 165 -26.95 -13.96 5.26
N PHE A 166 -27.78 -14.07 4.23
CA PHE A 166 -28.99 -14.88 4.29
C PHE A 166 -28.64 -16.35 4.57
N GLY A 167 -29.36 -16.98 5.47
CA GLY A 167 -29.04 -18.34 5.96
C GLY A 167 -28.25 -18.36 7.27
N TRP A 168 -27.84 -17.20 7.78
CA TRP A 168 -27.03 -17.08 8.98
C TRP A 168 -27.63 -16.10 9.96
N GLU A 169 -27.33 -16.29 11.23
CA GLU A 169 -27.65 -15.34 12.31
C GLU A 169 -26.46 -15.18 13.26
N VAL A 170 -26.47 -14.09 14.02
CA VAL A 170 -25.41 -13.81 14.97
C VAL A 170 -25.85 -14.24 16.36
N ASN A 171 -25.16 -15.18 16.99
CA ASN A 171 -25.45 -15.60 18.35
C ASN A 171 -24.98 -14.57 19.40
N LYS A 172 -25.35 -14.77 20.68
CA LYS A 172 -24.97 -13.88 21.81
C LYS A 172 -23.44 -13.75 22.01
N LYS A 173 -22.64 -14.64 21.45
CA LYS A 173 -21.16 -14.62 21.50
C LYS A 173 -20.54 -14.00 20.27
N CYS A 174 -21.32 -13.32 19.42
CA CYS A 174 -20.90 -12.72 18.15
C CYS A 174 -20.33 -13.73 17.13
N PHE A 175 -20.80 -14.97 17.12
CA PHE A 175 -20.49 -15.93 16.06
C PHE A 175 -21.64 -16.06 15.09
N LEU A 176 -21.32 -16.25 13.80
CA LEU A 176 -22.30 -16.62 12.78
C LEU A 176 -22.69 -18.08 12.98
N VAL A 177 -23.97 -18.32 13.20
CA VAL A 177 -24.56 -19.66 13.27
C VAL A 177 -25.60 -19.80 12.16
N GLN A 178 -25.80 -20.99 11.66
CA GLN A 178 -26.81 -21.26 10.63
C GLN A 178 -28.21 -21.07 11.21
N ASN A 179 -29.04 -20.28 10.49
CA ASN A 179 -30.46 -20.16 10.81
C ASN A 179 -31.22 -21.29 10.10
N PRO A 180 -31.83 -22.24 10.85
CA PRO A 180 -32.45 -23.42 10.26
C PRO A 180 -33.56 -23.12 9.27
N GLU A 181 -34.39 -22.09 9.54
CA GLU A 181 -35.49 -21.69 8.66
C GLU A 181 -34.97 -21.13 7.34
N GLN A 182 -33.99 -20.23 7.41
CA GLN A 182 -33.38 -19.65 6.22
C GLN A 182 -32.58 -20.70 5.41
N GLN A 183 -31.95 -21.66 6.07
CA GLN A 183 -31.27 -22.78 5.41
C GLN A 183 -32.24 -23.70 4.66
N ARG A 184 -33.48 -23.87 5.16
CA ARG A 184 -34.54 -24.58 4.42
C ARG A 184 -34.91 -23.82 3.13
N ILE A 185 -35.00 -22.50 3.18
CA ILE A 185 -35.32 -21.67 2.02
C ILE A 185 -34.18 -21.75 0.97
N ILE A 186 -32.90 -21.72 1.43
CA ILE A 186 -31.76 -21.85 0.53
C ILE A 186 -31.82 -23.22 -0.20
N ARG A 187 -32.08 -24.30 0.51
CA ARG A 187 -32.21 -25.61 -0.11
C ARG A 187 -33.36 -25.66 -1.12
N ALA A 188 -34.51 -25.07 -0.79
CA ALA A 188 -35.63 -25.00 -1.75
C ALA A 188 -35.23 -24.19 -3.00
N ILE A 189 -34.48 -23.08 -2.87
CA ILE A 189 -33.98 -22.30 -4.01
C ILE A 189 -33.05 -23.15 -4.88
N ILE A 190 -32.12 -23.91 -4.26
CA ILE A 190 -31.18 -24.78 -4.98
C ILE A 190 -31.95 -25.84 -5.77
N THR A 191 -32.85 -26.59 -5.14
CA THR A 191 -33.66 -27.63 -5.81
C THR A 191 -34.45 -27.04 -6.98
N MET A 192 -35.18 -25.95 -6.79
CA MET A 192 -35.93 -25.30 -7.87
C MET A 192 -35.01 -24.83 -9.02
N ARG A 193 -33.77 -24.43 -8.74
CA ARG A 193 -32.79 -24.07 -9.78
C ARG A 193 -32.25 -25.30 -10.51
N GLU A 194 -32.06 -26.41 -9.86
CA GLU A 194 -31.72 -27.71 -10.46
C GLU A 194 -32.83 -28.18 -11.39
N ASP A 195 -34.09 -27.92 -11.00
CA ASP A 195 -35.28 -28.18 -11.83
C ASP A 195 -35.51 -27.13 -12.93
N HIS A 196 -34.51 -26.25 -13.19
CA HIS A 196 -34.52 -25.23 -14.23
C HIS A 196 -35.56 -24.11 -14.09
N TRP A 197 -36.12 -23.89 -12.89
CA TRP A 197 -37.05 -22.77 -12.65
C TRP A 197 -36.41 -21.43 -12.86
N SER A 198 -37.16 -20.46 -13.39
CA SER A 198 -36.66 -19.07 -13.47
C SER A 198 -36.60 -18.41 -12.10
N TYR A 199 -35.72 -17.42 -11.90
CA TYR A 199 -35.65 -16.69 -10.64
C TYR A 199 -36.93 -15.93 -10.28
N ARG A 200 -37.79 -15.65 -11.28
CA ARG A 200 -39.11 -15.04 -11.07
C ARG A 200 -40.09 -16.02 -10.51
N ASP A 201 -40.17 -17.19 -11.10
CA ASP A 201 -41.07 -18.27 -10.65
C ASP A 201 -40.68 -18.73 -9.24
N ILE A 202 -39.38 -18.82 -8.95
CA ILE A 202 -38.88 -19.10 -7.60
C ILE A 202 -39.30 -17.99 -6.61
N SER A 203 -39.26 -16.71 -7.01
CA SER A 203 -39.70 -15.60 -6.15
C SER A 203 -41.20 -15.71 -5.82
N GLU A 204 -42.03 -16.06 -6.77
CA GLU A 204 -43.46 -16.26 -6.57
C GLU A 204 -43.73 -17.48 -5.67
N LYS A 205 -43.05 -18.57 -5.92
CA LYS A 205 -43.17 -19.78 -5.12
C LYS A 205 -42.75 -19.60 -3.66
N LEU A 206 -41.66 -18.89 -3.44
CA LEU A 206 -41.19 -18.55 -2.06
C LEU A 206 -42.20 -17.65 -1.32
N LYS A 207 -42.91 -16.78 -2.03
CA LYS A 207 -43.97 -15.98 -1.45
C LYS A 207 -45.17 -16.83 -1.04
N GLU A 208 -45.55 -17.85 -1.86
CA GLU A 208 -46.64 -18.76 -1.56
C GLU A 208 -46.30 -19.68 -0.40
N ASP A 209 -45.16 -20.36 -0.44
CA ASP A 209 -44.84 -21.46 0.49
C ASP A 209 -44.26 -20.96 1.83
N PHE A 210 -43.53 -19.84 1.81
CA PHE A 210 -42.82 -19.31 2.99
C PHE A 210 -43.26 -17.90 3.41
N ASN A 211 -44.24 -17.31 2.71
CA ASN A 211 -44.68 -15.93 2.89
C ASN A 211 -43.49 -14.93 2.87
N LEU A 212 -42.45 -15.24 2.08
CA LEU A 212 -41.20 -14.47 2.01
C LEU A 212 -41.05 -13.85 0.61
N GLN A 213 -41.00 -12.52 0.56
CA GLN A 213 -40.83 -11.78 -0.67
C GLN A 213 -39.34 -11.47 -0.90
N LEU A 214 -38.69 -12.22 -1.78
CA LEU A 214 -37.31 -11.98 -2.22
C LEU A 214 -37.30 -11.52 -3.68
N SER A 215 -36.50 -10.49 -3.99
CA SER A 215 -36.30 -10.10 -5.39
C SER A 215 -35.50 -11.17 -6.14
N HIS A 216 -35.73 -11.28 -7.44
CA HIS A 216 -35.00 -12.22 -8.32
C HIS A 216 -33.46 -12.03 -8.25
N GLU A 217 -32.97 -10.79 -8.09
CA GLU A 217 -31.56 -10.53 -7.88
C GLU A 217 -31.03 -11.07 -6.54
N ARG A 218 -31.82 -10.96 -5.47
CA ARG A 218 -31.45 -11.49 -4.16
C ARG A 218 -31.41 -13.00 -4.17
N ILE A 219 -32.34 -13.65 -4.85
CA ILE A 219 -32.36 -15.10 -5.05
C ILE A 219 -31.12 -15.55 -5.84
N ARG A 220 -30.79 -14.83 -6.91
CA ARG A 220 -29.57 -15.10 -7.69
C ARG A 220 -28.30 -15.03 -6.83
N ARG A 221 -28.17 -13.99 -5.99
CA ARG A 221 -27.01 -13.86 -5.08
C ARG A 221 -26.93 -14.97 -4.05
N ILE A 222 -28.08 -15.36 -3.49
CA ILE A 222 -28.15 -16.49 -2.54
C ILE A 222 -27.68 -17.78 -3.21
N PHE A 223 -28.16 -18.07 -4.42
CA PHE A 223 -27.76 -19.25 -5.18
C PHE A 223 -26.28 -19.25 -5.53
N SER A 224 -25.73 -18.15 -6.07
CA SER A 224 -24.29 -18.04 -6.38
C SER A 224 -23.42 -18.23 -5.14
N SER A 225 -23.78 -17.62 -4.01
CA SER A 225 -23.01 -17.74 -2.77
C SER A 225 -23.09 -19.12 -2.10
N SER A 226 -24.07 -19.96 -2.46
CA SER A 226 -24.14 -21.35 -1.99
C SER A 226 -23.27 -22.28 -2.84
N GLN A 227 -23.16 -22.05 -4.15
CA GLN A 227 -22.28 -22.83 -5.02
C GLN A 227 -20.78 -22.62 -4.71
N GLU A 228 -20.35 -21.38 -4.46
CA GLU A 228 -18.96 -21.07 -4.07
C GLU A 228 -18.52 -21.76 -2.77
N LYS A 229 -19.46 -22.19 -1.93
CA LYS A 229 -19.14 -22.87 -0.67
C LYS A 229 -19.00 -24.38 -0.83
N GLU A 230 -19.75 -24.98 -1.75
CA GLU A 230 -19.63 -26.41 -2.07
C GLU A 230 -18.29 -26.71 -2.76
N GLU A 231 -17.81 -25.81 -3.63
CA GLU A 231 -16.48 -25.95 -4.28
C GLU A 231 -15.29 -25.74 -3.33
N THR A 232 -15.49 -25.17 -2.13
CA THR A 232 -14.42 -24.92 -1.14
C THR A 232 -14.35 -25.99 -0.04
N GLU A 233 -15.33 -26.90 0.03
CA GLU A 233 -15.37 -28.01 1.01
C GLU A 233 -14.97 -29.37 0.41
N GLU A 234 -14.71 -29.46 -0.92
CA GLU A 234 -14.04 -30.58 -1.58
C GLU A 234 -12.50 -30.32 -1.66
#